data_a576a710168014fb9b6b2a25ab2139a9
#
_entry.id   a576a710168014fb9b6b2a25ab2139a9
#
_cell.length_a   1.000
_cell.length_b   1.000
_cell.length_c   1.000
_cell.angle_alpha   90.00
_cell.angle_beta   90.00
_cell.angle_gamma   90.00
#
_symmetry.space_group_name_H-M   'P 1'
#
loop_
_entity.id
_entity.type
_entity.pdbx_description
1 polymer ?
#
loop_
_entity_poly.entity_id
_entity_poly.type
_entity_poly.pdbx_seq_one_letter_code
_entity_poly.pdbx_strand_id
1 'polypeptide(L)'
;IQRGNSVWYKSPFRTEKEASFKVDLHKELWYDFGLGKGGDIITLAKEIYRTQDIGYVLQCIEDKRAVLKPVTVSCPFEKAYPAFQDLKIIPLANRILLTYLKERCINLETARKICREAHFKRNGKNYFAIAFPNISRGYEIRNRYFKACIAPKDISRIISTPESRICYIFEGFMDFLSFRPAFPSLEEGDYIVLNSVSNLQKAFSFLSQYDGIRCCLDNDAAGKNAVQALKEKYGIRICDFSHEYSGYKDLNEYLCGKNNLLHI
;
A
#
# COMPACT_ATOMS: atom_id res chain seq x y z
N ILE A 1 -12.71 10.99 22.21
CA ILE A 1 -13.71 11.41 21.21
C ILE A 1 -13.94 10.21 20.28
N GLN A 2 -15.17 9.73 20.19
CA GLN A 2 -15.53 8.64 19.27
C GLN A 2 -16.01 9.21 17.94
N ARG A 3 -15.50 8.62 16.82
CA ARG A 3 -15.91 8.96 15.45
C ARG A 3 -16.09 7.66 14.67
N GLY A 4 -17.33 7.18 14.54
CA GLY A 4 -17.62 5.86 13.95
C GLY A 4 -16.99 4.73 14.76
N ASN A 5 -16.28 3.82 14.10
CA ASN A 5 -15.58 2.69 14.73
C ASN A 5 -14.20 3.08 15.33
N SER A 6 -13.85 4.35 15.35
CA SER A 6 -12.58 4.82 15.87
C SER A 6 -12.75 5.68 17.10
N VAL A 7 -11.93 5.43 18.10
CA VAL A 7 -11.87 6.23 19.33
C VAL A 7 -10.53 6.95 19.37
N TRP A 8 -10.59 8.26 19.68
CA TRP A 8 -9.42 9.13 19.72
C TRP A 8 -9.10 9.47 21.16
N TYR A 9 -7.86 9.27 21.55
CA TYR A 9 -7.29 9.53 22.87
C TYR A 9 -6.11 10.49 22.76
N LYS A 10 -5.72 11.08 23.89
CA LYS A 10 -4.39 11.65 24.02
C LYS A 10 -3.36 10.54 24.03
N SER A 11 -2.19 10.78 23.43
CA SER A 11 -1.14 9.78 23.37
C SER A 11 -0.74 9.29 24.76
N PRO A 12 -0.64 7.97 25.02
CA PRO A 12 -0.09 7.43 26.26
C PRO A 12 1.43 7.61 26.36
N PHE A 13 2.09 8.05 25.30
CA PHE A 13 3.55 8.12 25.20
C PHE A 13 4.10 9.54 25.39
N ARG A 14 3.24 10.58 25.38
CA ARG A 14 3.64 11.99 25.53
C ARG A 14 2.49 12.85 26.03
N THR A 15 2.85 14.03 26.55
CA THR A 15 1.87 15.06 26.91
C THR A 15 1.48 15.84 25.66
N GLU A 16 0.18 15.97 25.38
CA GLU A 16 -0.35 16.72 24.24
C GLU A 16 -1.68 17.40 24.58
N LYS A 17 -2.00 18.49 23.87
CA LYS A 17 -3.23 19.26 24.08
C LYS A 17 -4.44 18.62 23.41
N GLU A 18 -4.27 18.08 22.21
CA GLU A 18 -5.31 17.48 21.38
C GLU A 18 -5.11 15.96 21.26
N ALA A 19 -6.22 15.24 21.05
CA ALA A 19 -6.19 13.79 20.90
C ALA A 19 -5.60 13.39 19.53
N SER A 20 -4.46 12.70 19.53
CA SER A 20 -3.77 12.22 18.32
C SER A 20 -3.49 10.72 18.31
N PHE A 21 -3.95 10.00 19.32
CA PHE A 21 -3.86 8.55 19.43
C PHE A 21 -5.21 7.93 19.04
N LYS A 22 -5.24 7.20 17.91
CA LYS A 22 -6.44 6.60 17.38
C LYS A 22 -6.46 5.10 17.63
N VAL A 23 -7.58 4.58 18.11
CA VAL A 23 -7.87 3.14 18.19
C VAL A 23 -9.04 2.82 17.26
N ASP A 24 -8.84 1.88 16.36
CA ASP A 24 -9.88 1.34 15.49
C ASP A 24 -10.44 0.07 16.17
N LEU A 25 -11.63 0.16 16.72
CA LEU A 25 -12.25 -0.92 17.51
C LEU A 25 -12.63 -2.14 16.65
N HIS A 26 -12.84 -1.95 15.35
CA HIS A 26 -13.19 -3.04 14.45
C HIS A 26 -11.96 -3.82 13.96
N LYS A 27 -10.86 -3.09 13.73
CA LYS A 27 -9.61 -3.69 13.26
C LYS A 27 -8.70 -4.11 14.39
N GLU A 28 -9.04 -3.72 15.64
CA GLU A 28 -8.21 -3.91 16.83
C GLU A 28 -6.79 -3.34 16.67
N LEU A 29 -6.70 -2.23 15.94
CA LEU A 29 -5.45 -1.54 15.64
C LEU A 29 -5.43 -0.14 16.24
N TRP A 30 -4.25 0.27 16.66
CA TRP A 30 -3.98 1.64 17.11
C TRP A 30 -3.02 2.36 16.16
N TYR A 31 -3.07 3.68 16.18
CA TYR A 31 -2.10 4.53 15.48
C TYR A 31 -1.93 5.86 16.23
N ASP A 32 -0.68 6.21 16.53
CA ASP A 32 -0.31 7.50 17.10
C ASP A 32 0.23 8.42 15.99
N PHE A 33 -0.55 9.41 15.63
CA PHE A 33 -0.20 10.33 14.55
C PHE A 33 0.98 11.24 14.88
N GLY A 34 1.24 11.51 16.17
CA GLY A 34 2.35 12.35 16.56
C GLY A 34 3.69 11.59 16.60
N LEU A 35 3.67 10.26 16.82
CA LEU A 35 4.85 9.42 16.77
C LEU A 35 5.05 8.75 15.40
N GLY A 36 4.01 8.74 14.55
CA GLY A 36 4.03 8.01 13.30
C GLY A 36 4.08 6.48 13.47
N LYS A 37 3.65 5.97 14.64
CA LYS A 37 3.69 4.56 15.00
C LYS A 37 2.29 3.97 15.19
N GLY A 38 2.14 2.69 14.88
CA GLY A 38 0.88 1.97 15.09
C GLY A 38 1.08 0.46 15.08
N GLY A 39 0.02 -0.28 15.38
CA GLY A 39 0.03 -1.73 15.39
C GLY A 39 -1.18 -2.34 16.08
N ASP A 40 -1.06 -3.58 16.50
CA ASP A 40 -2.03 -4.35 17.27
C ASP A 40 -1.85 -4.16 18.79
N ILE A 41 -2.64 -4.87 19.58
CA ILE A 41 -2.58 -4.80 21.06
C ILE A 41 -1.21 -5.28 21.60
N ILE A 42 -0.58 -6.26 20.96
CA ILE A 42 0.73 -6.75 21.40
C ILE A 42 1.80 -5.68 21.18
N THR A 43 1.75 -5.02 20.03
CA THR A 43 2.66 -3.90 19.69
C THR A 43 2.45 -2.73 20.65
N LEU A 44 1.18 -2.39 20.98
CA LEU A 44 0.87 -1.37 21.97
C LEU A 44 1.44 -1.72 23.35
N ALA A 45 1.26 -2.94 23.80
CA ALA A 45 1.74 -3.39 25.09
C ALA A 45 3.27 -3.38 25.16
N LYS A 46 3.98 -3.78 24.08
CA LYS A 46 5.44 -3.65 23.97
C LYS A 46 5.92 -2.21 24.16
N GLU A 47 5.26 -1.26 23.53
CA GLU A 47 5.60 0.16 23.65
C GLU A 47 5.29 0.69 25.08
N ILE A 48 4.14 0.31 25.67
CA ILE A 48 3.76 0.74 27.04
C ILE A 48 4.70 0.15 28.09
N TYR A 49 5.00 -1.15 28.03
CA TYR A 49 5.86 -1.83 29.01
C TYR A 49 7.35 -1.74 28.68
N ARG A 50 7.71 -1.11 27.56
CA ARG A 50 9.10 -0.91 27.08
C ARG A 50 9.89 -2.22 27.05
N THR A 51 9.29 -3.28 26.50
CA THR A 51 9.88 -4.62 26.40
C THR A 51 9.65 -5.22 25.02
N GLN A 52 10.54 -6.12 24.61
CA GLN A 52 10.38 -6.94 23.40
C GLN A 52 9.99 -8.39 23.75
N ASP A 53 9.96 -8.75 25.03
CA ASP A 53 9.55 -10.07 25.49
C ASP A 53 8.03 -10.25 25.38
N ILE A 54 7.63 -11.11 24.44
CA ILE A 54 6.24 -11.42 24.17
C ILE A 54 5.59 -12.17 25.33
N GLY A 55 6.32 -13.06 25.99
CA GLY A 55 5.83 -13.83 27.13
C GLY A 55 5.44 -12.92 28.28
N TYR A 56 6.32 -11.98 28.62
CA TYR A 56 6.04 -10.94 29.63
C TYR A 56 4.87 -10.04 29.23
N VAL A 57 4.80 -9.63 27.97
CA VAL A 57 3.68 -8.81 27.46
C VAL A 57 2.34 -9.52 27.59
N LEU A 58 2.28 -10.81 27.22
CA LEU A 58 1.06 -11.60 27.35
C LEU A 58 0.61 -11.75 28.80
N GLN A 59 1.55 -12.00 29.71
CA GLN A 59 1.26 -12.06 31.16
C GLN A 59 0.71 -10.73 31.67
N CYS A 60 1.31 -9.59 31.28
CA CYS A 60 0.82 -8.26 31.66
C CYS A 60 -0.60 -7.96 31.13
N ILE A 61 -0.94 -8.45 29.94
CA ILE A 61 -2.29 -8.30 29.37
C ILE A 61 -3.28 -9.19 30.13
N GLU A 62 -2.88 -10.41 30.47
CA GLU A 62 -3.71 -11.38 31.20
C GLU A 62 -4.01 -10.93 32.63
N ASP A 63 -3.00 -10.45 33.36
CA ASP A 63 -3.12 -9.90 34.71
C ASP A 63 -4.10 -8.71 34.75
N LYS A 64 -4.12 -7.86 33.74
CA LYS A 64 -5.07 -6.75 33.63
C LYS A 64 -6.49 -7.16 33.25
N ARG A 65 -6.67 -8.27 32.50
CA ARG A 65 -8.00 -8.83 32.25
C ARG A 65 -8.69 -9.28 33.53
N ALA A 66 -7.94 -9.75 34.50
CA ALA A 66 -8.48 -10.15 35.81
C ALA A 66 -9.06 -8.97 36.64
N VAL A 67 -8.62 -7.74 36.39
CA VAL A 67 -9.06 -6.52 37.08
C VAL A 67 -10.24 -5.84 36.40
N LEU A 68 -10.41 -6.08 35.09
CA LEU A 68 -11.53 -5.53 34.34
C LEU A 68 -12.72 -6.49 34.45
N LYS A 69 -13.68 -6.20 35.38
CA LYS A 69 -15.00 -6.82 35.32
C LYS A 69 -15.54 -6.62 33.89
N PRO A 70 -16.08 -7.66 33.25
CA PRO A 70 -16.63 -7.51 31.91
C PRO A 70 -17.75 -6.46 31.98
N VAL A 71 -17.49 -5.28 31.50
CA VAL A 71 -18.56 -4.37 31.12
C VAL A 71 -19.20 -5.00 29.91
N THR A 72 -20.35 -5.64 30.11
CA THR A 72 -21.22 -6.07 29.04
C THR A 72 -21.74 -4.83 28.32
N VAL A 73 -20.90 -4.30 27.45
CA VAL A 73 -21.37 -3.38 26.43
C VAL A 73 -22.06 -4.26 25.39
N SER A 74 -23.37 -4.39 25.51
CA SER A 74 -24.21 -4.88 24.42
C SER A 74 -24.16 -3.83 23.30
N CYS A 75 -23.06 -3.83 22.56
CA CYS A 75 -23.10 -3.23 21.23
C CYS A 75 -23.98 -4.17 20.38
N PRO A 76 -25.07 -3.66 19.79
CA PRO A 76 -25.73 -4.43 18.75
C PRO A 76 -24.64 -4.73 17.72
N PHE A 77 -24.43 -6.01 17.44
CA PHE A 77 -23.61 -6.42 16.30
C PHE A 77 -24.31 -5.87 15.06
N GLU A 78 -24.02 -4.62 14.69
CA GLU A 78 -24.23 -4.23 13.31
C GLU A 78 -23.36 -5.18 12.50
N LYS A 79 -24.00 -6.05 11.73
CA LYS A 79 -23.31 -6.90 10.73
C LYS A 79 -22.34 -5.99 10.00
N ALA A 80 -21.03 -6.20 10.22
CA ALA A 80 -20.02 -5.49 9.47
C ALA A 80 -20.27 -5.81 7.99
N TYR A 81 -20.91 -4.86 7.31
CA TYR A 81 -21.11 -4.99 5.87
C TYR A 81 -19.72 -5.09 5.23
N PRO A 82 -19.47 -6.06 4.35
CA PRO A 82 -18.19 -6.14 3.65
C PRO A 82 -17.91 -4.78 3.03
N ALA A 83 -16.68 -4.33 3.18
CA ALA A 83 -16.26 -3.00 2.72
C ALA A 83 -16.62 -2.76 1.23
N PHE A 84 -16.79 -3.84 0.47
CA PHE A 84 -17.18 -3.88 -0.92
C PHE A 84 -18.36 -4.87 -1.10
N GLN A 85 -19.59 -4.35 -1.20
CA GLN A 85 -20.78 -5.13 -1.47
C GLN A 85 -20.97 -5.29 -2.98
N ASP A 86 -21.58 -6.39 -3.44
CA ASP A 86 -21.86 -6.67 -4.85
C ASP A 86 -20.63 -6.53 -5.76
N LEU A 87 -19.45 -6.94 -5.26
CA LEU A 87 -18.19 -6.83 -5.97
C LEU A 87 -18.19 -7.65 -7.25
N LYS A 88 -17.93 -7.00 -8.38
CA LYS A 88 -17.72 -7.61 -9.69
C LYS A 88 -16.39 -7.15 -10.27
N ILE A 89 -15.58 -8.10 -10.73
CA ILE A 89 -14.31 -7.83 -11.44
C ILE A 89 -14.54 -8.25 -12.90
N ILE A 90 -14.39 -7.30 -13.80
CA ILE A 90 -14.63 -7.45 -15.23
C ILE A 90 -13.47 -6.90 -16.07
N PRO A 91 -13.38 -7.19 -17.37
CA PRO A 91 -12.39 -6.55 -18.25
C PRO A 91 -12.49 -5.03 -18.24
N LEU A 92 -11.34 -4.34 -18.28
CA LEU A 92 -11.26 -2.89 -18.23
C LEU A 92 -11.78 -2.26 -19.54
N ALA A 93 -12.99 -1.69 -19.52
CA ALA A 93 -13.66 -1.10 -20.65
C ALA A 93 -14.36 0.23 -20.36
N ASN A 94 -14.57 0.60 -19.10
CA ASN A 94 -15.28 1.81 -18.69
C ASN A 94 -14.60 3.08 -19.24
N ARG A 95 -15.34 3.88 -20.00
CA ARG A 95 -14.81 5.08 -20.65
C ARG A 95 -14.22 6.10 -19.68
N ILE A 96 -14.81 6.26 -18.50
CA ILE A 96 -14.35 7.21 -17.47
C ILE A 96 -12.98 6.77 -16.93
N LEU A 97 -12.81 5.45 -16.67
CA LEU A 97 -11.53 4.90 -16.21
C LEU A 97 -10.47 4.98 -17.30
N LEU A 98 -10.83 4.71 -18.54
CA LEU A 98 -9.92 4.85 -19.69
C LEU A 98 -9.50 6.30 -19.92
N THR A 99 -10.41 7.26 -19.76
CA THR A 99 -10.09 8.69 -19.81
C THR A 99 -9.13 9.07 -18.69
N TYR A 100 -9.37 8.61 -17.46
CA TYR A 100 -8.46 8.83 -16.34
C TYR A 100 -7.05 8.27 -16.60
N LEU A 101 -6.93 7.07 -17.20
CA LEU A 101 -5.64 6.51 -17.58
C LEU A 101 -4.93 7.35 -18.65
N LYS A 102 -5.68 7.86 -19.66
CA LYS A 102 -5.12 8.77 -20.68
C LYS A 102 -4.57 10.05 -20.06
N GLU A 103 -5.30 10.66 -19.14
CA GLU A 103 -4.85 11.87 -18.41
C GLU A 103 -3.59 11.59 -17.58
N ARG A 104 -3.39 10.35 -17.15
CA ARG A 104 -2.19 9.89 -16.47
C ARG A 104 -1.11 9.38 -17.44
N CYS A 105 -1.27 9.64 -18.75
CA CYS A 105 -0.34 9.24 -19.82
C CYS A 105 -0.07 7.73 -19.90
N ILE A 106 -1.00 6.90 -19.40
CA ILE A 106 -0.86 5.44 -19.40
C ILE A 106 -1.33 4.86 -20.74
N ASN A 107 -0.53 3.93 -21.28
CA ASN A 107 -0.88 3.16 -22.45
C ASN A 107 -2.10 2.26 -22.17
N LEU A 108 -3.20 2.47 -22.93
CA LEU A 108 -4.46 1.78 -22.67
C LEU A 108 -4.41 0.29 -23.01
N GLU A 109 -3.63 -0.13 -23.99
CA GLU A 109 -3.51 -1.53 -24.38
C GLU A 109 -2.81 -2.31 -23.26
N THR A 110 -1.72 -1.77 -22.74
CA THR A 110 -1.01 -2.35 -21.59
C THR A 110 -1.92 -2.40 -20.37
N ALA A 111 -2.62 -1.32 -20.06
CA ALA A 111 -3.52 -1.29 -18.93
C ALA A 111 -4.65 -2.34 -19.04
N ARG A 112 -5.26 -2.51 -20.23
CA ARG A 112 -6.31 -3.51 -20.45
C ARG A 112 -5.83 -4.96 -20.31
N LYS A 113 -4.58 -5.25 -20.66
CA LYS A 113 -3.99 -6.58 -20.49
C LYS A 113 -3.80 -6.94 -19.01
N ILE A 114 -3.34 -6.00 -18.23
CA ILE A 114 -2.86 -6.22 -16.85
C ILE A 114 -3.94 -5.91 -15.81
N CYS A 115 -4.69 -4.82 -16.00
CA CYS A 115 -5.73 -4.38 -15.08
C CYS A 115 -7.10 -4.97 -15.40
N ARG A 116 -7.98 -4.85 -14.43
CA ARG A 116 -9.41 -5.15 -14.52
C ARG A 116 -10.20 -3.94 -14.10
N GLU A 117 -11.50 -4.05 -14.11
CA GLU A 117 -12.44 -3.05 -13.65
C GLU A 117 -13.25 -3.64 -12.50
N ALA A 118 -13.21 -2.98 -11.34
CA ALA A 118 -14.00 -3.36 -10.17
C ALA A 118 -15.26 -2.50 -10.09
N HIS A 119 -16.42 -3.14 -9.95
CA HIS A 119 -17.69 -2.51 -9.61
C HIS A 119 -18.13 -3.00 -8.25
N PHE A 120 -18.57 -2.11 -7.39
CA PHE A 120 -18.98 -2.47 -6.03
C PHE A 120 -19.93 -1.42 -5.44
N LYS A 121 -20.63 -1.80 -4.38
CA LYS A 121 -21.39 -0.88 -3.54
C LYS A 121 -20.67 -0.62 -2.22
N ARG A 122 -20.74 0.62 -1.76
CA ARG A 122 -20.28 1.04 -0.44
C ARG A 122 -21.25 2.08 0.11
N ASN A 123 -21.78 1.85 1.31
CA ASN A 123 -22.78 2.74 1.93
C ASN A 123 -23.96 3.05 0.98
N GLY A 124 -24.49 2.02 0.30
CA GLY A 124 -25.62 2.14 -0.63
C GLY A 124 -25.33 2.81 -1.98
N LYS A 125 -24.10 3.31 -2.21
CA LYS A 125 -23.70 3.97 -3.46
C LYS A 125 -22.87 3.05 -4.34
N ASN A 126 -23.07 3.14 -5.66
CA ASN A 126 -22.29 2.39 -6.64
C ASN A 126 -20.96 3.09 -6.93
N TYR A 127 -19.90 2.29 -7.00
CA TYR A 127 -18.54 2.74 -7.35
C TYR A 127 -17.94 1.84 -8.40
N PHE A 128 -17.00 2.39 -9.14
CA PHE A 128 -16.15 1.64 -10.05
C PHE A 128 -14.71 2.19 -10.01
N ALA A 129 -13.75 1.32 -10.23
CA ALA A 129 -12.33 1.66 -10.19
C ALA A 129 -11.51 0.71 -11.09
N ILE A 130 -10.32 1.15 -11.48
CA ILE A 130 -9.30 0.28 -12.05
C ILE A 130 -8.86 -0.68 -10.94
N ALA A 131 -8.75 -1.96 -11.25
CA ALA A 131 -8.36 -3.01 -10.33
C ALA A 131 -7.08 -3.68 -10.83
N PHE A 132 -6.00 -3.55 -10.08
CA PHE A 132 -4.71 -4.15 -10.37
C PHE A 132 -4.50 -5.39 -9.46
N PRO A 133 -4.35 -6.60 -10.02
CA PRO A 133 -4.31 -7.82 -9.22
C PRO A 133 -3.00 -7.95 -8.46
N ASN A 134 -3.05 -8.56 -7.28
CA ASN A 134 -1.88 -8.98 -6.51
C ASN A 134 -1.72 -10.52 -6.47
N ILE A 135 -0.60 -11.00 -5.93
CA ILE A 135 -0.29 -12.45 -5.89
C ILE A 135 -1.23 -13.25 -4.98
N SER A 136 -1.89 -12.61 -4.03
CA SER A 136 -2.84 -13.23 -3.09
C SER A 136 -4.30 -13.15 -3.56
N ARG A 137 -4.56 -12.86 -4.84
CA ARG A 137 -5.89 -12.70 -5.44
C ARG A 137 -6.71 -11.52 -4.90
N GLY A 138 -6.06 -10.57 -4.24
CA GLY A 138 -6.62 -9.26 -3.93
C GLY A 138 -6.36 -8.28 -5.07
N TYR A 139 -6.86 -7.04 -4.92
CA TYR A 139 -6.67 -5.99 -5.93
C TYR A 139 -6.35 -4.66 -5.26
N GLU A 140 -5.37 -3.95 -5.80
CA GLU A 140 -5.27 -2.51 -5.57
C GLU A 140 -6.24 -1.80 -6.51
N ILE A 141 -7.08 -0.94 -5.98
CA ILE A 141 -8.09 -0.23 -6.77
C ILE A 141 -7.86 1.27 -6.75
N ARG A 142 -8.05 1.89 -7.90
CA ARG A 142 -7.86 3.34 -8.06
C ARG A 142 -8.82 3.91 -9.11
N ASN A 143 -9.33 5.09 -8.81
CA ASN A 143 -9.91 5.99 -9.79
C ASN A 143 -9.44 7.41 -9.51
N ARG A 144 -10.04 8.43 -10.15
CA ARG A 144 -9.69 9.84 -9.95
C ARG A 144 -9.83 10.30 -8.49
N TYR A 145 -10.75 9.71 -7.72
CA TYR A 145 -11.21 10.24 -6.43
C TYR A 145 -10.68 9.46 -5.23
N PHE A 146 -10.28 8.21 -5.41
CA PHE A 146 -9.81 7.38 -4.31
C PHE A 146 -8.81 6.30 -4.73
N LYS A 147 -8.05 5.85 -3.74
CA LYS A 147 -7.18 4.68 -3.74
C LYS A 147 -7.60 3.77 -2.59
N ALA A 148 -7.74 2.48 -2.82
CA ALA A 148 -8.10 1.49 -1.81
C ALA A 148 -7.58 0.09 -2.21
N CYS A 149 -7.80 -0.90 -1.35
CA CYS A 149 -7.42 -2.29 -1.60
C CYS A 149 -8.63 -3.20 -1.35
N ILE A 150 -8.89 -4.11 -2.27
CA ILE A 150 -9.77 -5.26 -2.09
C ILE A 150 -8.89 -6.38 -1.55
N ALA A 151 -9.13 -6.79 -0.31
CA ALA A 151 -8.33 -7.79 0.40
C ALA A 151 -8.24 -9.14 -0.32
N PRO A 152 -7.17 -9.88 -0.10
CA PRO A 152 -6.04 -9.58 0.78
C PRO A 152 -5.06 -8.58 0.16
N LYS A 153 -4.39 -7.77 1.01
CA LYS A 153 -3.37 -6.83 0.56
C LYS A 153 -2.03 -7.52 0.40
N ASP A 154 -1.45 -7.43 -0.81
CA ASP A 154 -0.19 -8.06 -1.13
C ASP A 154 0.56 -7.32 -2.24
N ILE A 155 1.78 -7.77 -2.54
CA ILE A 155 2.56 -7.34 -3.69
C ILE A 155 1.96 -7.90 -4.98
N SER A 156 2.29 -7.27 -6.11
CA SER A 156 2.02 -7.82 -7.45
C SER A 156 3.33 -8.20 -8.13
N ARG A 157 3.31 -9.28 -8.91
CA ARG A 157 4.46 -9.74 -9.70
C ARG A 157 4.07 -9.93 -11.14
N ILE A 158 4.87 -9.41 -12.03
CA ILE A 158 4.75 -9.60 -13.47
C ILE A 158 6.06 -10.19 -13.97
N ILE A 159 5.99 -11.39 -14.51
CA ILE A 159 7.12 -12.11 -15.07
C ILE A 159 7.13 -11.87 -16.57
N SER A 160 8.19 -11.27 -17.08
CA SER A 160 8.36 -10.99 -18.52
C SER A 160 8.95 -12.22 -19.24
N THR A 161 10.03 -12.76 -18.69
CA THR A 161 10.68 -13.97 -19.22
C THR A 161 11.15 -14.85 -18.06
N PRO A 162 11.11 -16.20 -18.20
CA PRO A 162 11.58 -17.09 -17.14
C PRO A 162 13.06 -16.93 -16.77
N GLU A 163 13.86 -16.35 -17.67
CA GLU A 163 15.31 -16.21 -17.53
C GLU A 163 15.75 -14.81 -17.12
N SER A 164 14.81 -13.93 -16.80
CA SER A 164 15.15 -12.55 -16.43
C SER A 164 16.04 -12.50 -15.19
N ARG A 165 17.17 -11.80 -15.33
CA ARG A 165 18.15 -11.57 -14.24
C ARG A 165 17.96 -10.21 -13.58
N ILE A 166 17.04 -9.39 -14.07
CA ILE A 166 16.76 -8.04 -13.60
C ILE A 166 15.33 -7.94 -13.12
N CYS A 167 15.15 -7.29 -11.98
CA CYS A 167 13.84 -6.94 -11.41
C CYS A 167 13.72 -5.45 -11.21
N TYR A 168 12.62 -4.88 -11.66
CA TYR A 168 12.21 -3.51 -11.37
C TYR A 168 11.18 -3.51 -10.25
N ILE A 169 11.36 -2.63 -9.25
CA ILE A 169 10.47 -2.50 -8.10
C ILE A 169 9.79 -1.16 -8.13
N PHE A 170 8.46 -1.15 -7.97
CA PHE A 170 7.62 0.05 -7.94
C PHE A 170 6.84 0.14 -6.62
N GLU A 171 6.54 1.36 -6.16
CA GLU A 171 5.65 1.53 -5.01
C GLU A 171 4.19 1.27 -5.39
N GLY A 172 3.72 1.85 -6.50
CA GLY A 172 2.36 1.76 -6.98
C GLY A 172 2.23 1.25 -8.41
N PHE A 173 1.04 0.74 -8.75
CA PHE A 173 0.81 0.20 -10.10
C PHE A 173 0.72 1.31 -11.18
N MET A 174 0.44 2.55 -10.81
CA MET A 174 0.46 3.67 -11.76
C MET A 174 1.88 3.92 -12.26
N ASP A 175 2.87 3.85 -11.36
CA ASP A 175 4.29 4.01 -11.69
C ASP A 175 4.78 2.85 -12.55
N PHE A 176 4.40 1.62 -12.20
CA PHE A 176 4.66 0.45 -13.04
C PHE A 176 4.10 0.62 -14.46
N LEU A 177 2.85 1.05 -14.62
CA LEU A 177 2.25 1.30 -15.93
C LEU A 177 2.91 2.45 -16.70
N SER A 178 3.55 3.38 -16.00
CA SER A 178 4.27 4.52 -16.57
C SER A 178 5.68 4.16 -17.04
N PHE A 179 6.25 3.07 -16.54
CA PHE A 179 7.66 2.77 -16.71
C PHE A 179 8.07 2.60 -18.17
N ARG A 180 7.41 1.71 -18.90
CA ARG A 180 7.74 1.48 -20.32
C ARG A 180 7.52 2.71 -21.22
N PRO A 181 6.43 3.46 -21.08
CA PRO A 181 6.28 4.74 -21.80
C PRO A 181 7.36 5.78 -21.47
N ALA A 182 7.80 5.85 -20.20
CA ALA A 182 8.84 6.79 -19.78
C ALA A 182 10.24 6.39 -20.27
N PHE A 183 10.54 5.09 -20.26
CA PHE A 183 11.87 4.51 -20.54
C PHE A 183 11.80 3.35 -21.52
N PRO A 184 11.47 3.58 -22.80
CA PRO A 184 11.25 2.53 -23.80
C PRO A 184 12.53 1.75 -24.17
N SER A 185 13.69 2.35 -23.99
CA SER A 185 15.00 1.77 -24.38
C SER A 185 15.63 0.90 -23.29
N LEU A 186 15.04 0.82 -22.09
CA LEU A 186 15.58 -0.01 -21.05
C LEU A 186 15.37 -1.49 -21.34
N GLU A 187 16.33 -2.30 -20.89
CA GLU A 187 16.24 -3.75 -21.01
C GLU A 187 14.98 -4.32 -20.36
N GLU A 188 14.52 -5.44 -20.84
CA GLU A 188 13.38 -6.13 -20.26
C GLU A 188 13.78 -6.79 -18.93
N GLY A 189 12.82 -6.87 -18.01
CA GLY A 189 13.00 -7.46 -16.70
C GLY A 189 11.66 -7.83 -16.10
N ASP A 190 11.72 -8.53 -15.00
CA ASP A 190 10.54 -8.80 -14.18
C ASP A 190 10.16 -7.59 -13.36
N TYR A 191 8.92 -7.55 -12.93
CA TYR A 191 8.38 -6.40 -12.18
C TYR A 191 7.76 -6.86 -10.88
N ILE A 192 8.06 -6.12 -9.79
CA ILE A 192 7.40 -6.23 -8.51
C ILE A 192 6.79 -4.87 -8.18
N VAL A 193 5.48 -4.86 -7.94
CA VAL A 193 4.78 -3.68 -7.41
C VAL A 193 4.45 -3.94 -5.96
N LEU A 194 4.97 -3.11 -5.07
CA LEU A 194 4.79 -3.26 -3.63
C LEU A 194 3.34 -3.01 -3.20
N ASN A 195 2.60 -2.18 -3.95
CA ASN A 195 1.27 -1.69 -3.63
C ASN A 195 1.20 -0.85 -2.34
N SER A 196 2.28 -0.81 -1.61
CA SER A 196 2.63 0.05 -0.48
C SER A 196 4.02 -0.35 0.01
N VAL A 197 4.84 0.61 0.44
CA VAL A 197 6.15 0.33 1.06
C VAL A 197 6.06 -0.62 2.27
N SER A 198 4.92 -0.68 2.96
CA SER A 198 4.67 -1.62 4.06
C SER A 198 4.74 -3.10 3.64
N ASN A 199 4.61 -3.40 2.35
CA ASN A 199 4.75 -4.76 1.81
C ASN A 199 6.19 -5.11 1.39
N LEU A 200 7.17 -4.24 1.59
CA LEU A 200 8.55 -4.44 1.16
C LEU A 200 9.11 -5.79 1.63
N GLN A 201 8.84 -6.18 2.86
CA GLN A 201 9.29 -7.45 3.44
C GLN A 201 8.82 -8.67 2.63
N LYS A 202 7.62 -8.61 2.06
CA LYS A 202 7.04 -9.68 1.24
C LYS A 202 7.78 -9.84 -0.10
N ALA A 203 8.36 -8.77 -0.61
CA ALA A 203 9.13 -8.81 -1.84
C ALA A 203 10.47 -9.54 -1.68
N PHE A 204 11.03 -9.58 -0.48
CA PHE A 204 12.37 -10.11 -0.25
C PHE A 204 12.56 -11.57 -0.70
N SER A 205 11.58 -12.44 -0.48
CA SER A 205 11.66 -13.84 -0.91
C SER A 205 11.79 -14.00 -2.43
N PHE A 206 11.27 -13.04 -3.19
CA PHE A 206 11.30 -13.06 -4.64
C PHE A 206 12.53 -12.38 -5.24
N LEU A 207 13.13 -11.44 -4.51
CA LEU A 207 14.25 -10.62 -5.01
C LEU A 207 15.59 -11.38 -5.01
N SER A 208 15.72 -12.43 -4.22
CA SER A 208 16.98 -13.17 -4.05
C SER A 208 17.53 -13.80 -5.34
N GLN A 209 16.66 -14.08 -6.31
CA GLN A 209 16.99 -14.72 -7.57
C GLN A 209 17.56 -13.76 -8.64
N TYR A 210 17.45 -12.45 -8.45
CA TYR A 210 17.89 -11.46 -9.45
C TYR A 210 19.31 -10.97 -9.18
N ASP A 211 20.06 -10.77 -10.26
CA ASP A 211 21.41 -10.20 -10.21
C ASP A 211 21.38 -8.67 -10.09
N GLY A 212 20.39 -8.06 -10.73
CA GLY A 212 20.15 -6.61 -10.68
C GLY A 212 18.75 -6.28 -10.21
N ILE A 213 18.64 -5.35 -9.26
CA ILE A 213 17.37 -4.88 -8.73
C ILE A 213 17.32 -3.36 -8.91
N ARG A 214 16.41 -2.87 -9.72
CA ARG A 214 16.23 -1.45 -10.02
C ARG A 214 15.03 -0.90 -9.26
N CYS A 215 15.29 0.03 -8.34
CA CYS A 215 14.27 0.59 -7.46
C CYS A 215 13.67 1.85 -8.09
N CYS A 216 12.45 1.74 -8.60
CA CYS A 216 11.65 2.84 -9.14
C CYS A 216 10.58 3.24 -8.10
N LEU A 217 11.03 3.69 -6.91
CA LEU A 217 10.15 4.07 -5.80
C LEU A 217 9.92 5.58 -5.77
N ASP A 218 8.95 6.03 -4.98
CA ASP A 218 8.63 7.45 -4.85
C ASP A 218 9.80 8.25 -4.26
N ASN A 219 9.95 9.51 -4.67
CA ASN A 219 11.00 10.43 -4.20
C ASN A 219 10.73 11.03 -2.81
N ASP A 220 9.86 10.38 -2.01
CA ASP A 220 9.58 10.79 -0.64
C ASP A 220 10.43 10.02 0.40
N ALA A 221 10.23 10.34 1.68
CA ALA A 221 10.98 9.72 2.77
C ALA A 221 10.72 8.20 2.86
N ALA A 222 9.50 7.73 2.55
CA ALA A 222 9.15 6.33 2.63
C ALA A 222 9.83 5.51 1.52
N GLY A 223 9.84 6.02 0.29
CA GLY A 223 10.55 5.42 -0.83
C GLY A 223 12.06 5.36 -0.60
N LYS A 224 12.67 6.47 -0.13
CA LYS A 224 14.11 6.52 0.21
C LYS A 224 14.49 5.51 1.31
N ASN A 225 13.69 5.38 2.36
CA ASN A 225 13.92 4.39 3.41
C ASN A 225 13.79 2.96 2.88
N ALA A 226 12.85 2.71 1.97
CA ALA A 226 12.70 1.40 1.33
C ALA A 226 13.91 1.04 0.46
N VAL A 227 14.46 2.00 -0.33
CA VAL A 227 15.70 1.81 -1.10
C VAL A 227 16.87 1.51 -0.16
N GLN A 228 16.98 2.22 0.96
CA GLN A 228 18.04 2.00 1.94
C GLN A 228 17.97 0.58 2.53
N ALA A 229 16.78 0.13 2.92
CA ALA A 229 16.57 -1.23 3.44
C ALA A 229 16.91 -2.32 2.39
N LEU A 230 16.64 -2.06 1.11
CA LEU A 230 17.05 -2.94 0.01
C LEU A 230 18.57 -2.97 -0.16
N LYS A 231 19.23 -1.80 -0.11
CA LYS A 231 20.70 -1.70 -0.18
C LYS A 231 21.40 -2.45 0.96
N GLU A 232 20.88 -2.33 2.16
CA GLU A 232 21.41 -3.06 3.35
C GLU A 232 21.32 -4.58 3.16
N LYS A 233 20.26 -5.06 2.52
CA LYS A 233 20.04 -6.50 2.32
C LYS A 233 20.74 -7.09 1.10
N TYR A 234 20.77 -6.38 -0.02
CA TYR A 234 21.22 -6.90 -1.32
C TYR A 234 22.48 -6.23 -1.86
N GLY A 235 22.98 -5.19 -1.20
CA GLY A 235 24.25 -4.53 -1.50
C GLY A 235 24.30 -3.95 -2.92
N ILE A 236 25.37 -4.27 -3.62
CA ILE A 236 25.66 -3.75 -4.98
C ILE A 236 24.64 -4.15 -6.06
N ARG A 237 23.76 -5.12 -5.78
CA ARG A 237 22.68 -5.48 -6.71
C ARG A 237 21.59 -4.42 -6.82
N ILE A 238 21.55 -3.47 -5.87
CA ILE A 238 20.52 -2.41 -5.84
C ILE A 238 21.00 -1.20 -6.62
N CYS A 239 20.23 -0.85 -7.65
CA CYS A 239 20.33 0.41 -8.35
C CYS A 239 19.11 1.27 -7.99
N ASP A 240 19.34 2.42 -7.37
CA ASP A 240 18.29 3.41 -7.14
C ASP A 240 18.02 4.14 -8.46
N PHE A 241 16.86 3.89 -9.05
CA PHE A 241 16.46 4.46 -10.33
C PHE A 241 15.62 5.73 -10.16
N SER A 242 15.32 6.13 -8.94
CA SER A 242 14.49 7.30 -8.65
C SER A 242 15.15 8.63 -9.08
N HIS A 243 16.46 8.65 -9.26
CA HIS A 243 17.19 9.83 -9.74
C HIS A 243 16.85 10.21 -11.19
N GLU A 244 16.41 9.25 -12.02
CA GLU A 244 15.99 9.50 -13.41
C GLU A 244 14.74 10.37 -13.52
N TYR A 245 13.95 10.45 -12.45
CA TYR A 245 12.80 11.32 -12.32
C TYR A 245 12.91 12.25 -11.11
N SER A 246 14.16 12.66 -10.79
CA SER A 246 14.40 13.68 -9.77
C SER A 246 13.67 14.98 -10.14
N GLY A 247 13.07 15.64 -9.15
CA GLY A 247 12.21 16.81 -9.36
C GLY A 247 10.71 16.50 -9.49
N TYR A 248 10.35 15.22 -9.60
CA TYR A 248 8.98 14.73 -9.55
C TYR A 248 8.79 13.82 -8.35
N LYS A 249 7.58 13.77 -7.82
CA LYS A 249 7.27 12.94 -6.67
C LYS A 249 7.39 11.44 -7.00
N ASP A 250 6.84 11.05 -8.13
CA ASP A 250 6.76 9.67 -8.59
C ASP A 250 6.99 9.59 -10.11
N LEU A 251 7.15 8.38 -10.61
CA LEU A 251 7.43 8.12 -12.02
C LEU A 251 6.25 8.48 -12.93
N ASN A 252 5.01 8.34 -12.46
CA ASN A 252 3.86 8.72 -13.25
C ASN A 252 3.76 10.25 -13.40
N GLU A 253 4.10 11.02 -12.37
CA GLU A 253 4.16 12.47 -12.44
C GLU A 253 5.23 12.93 -13.44
N TYR A 254 6.41 12.30 -13.43
CA TYR A 254 7.46 12.53 -14.42
C TYR A 254 6.98 12.27 -15.85
N LEU A 255 6.33 11.13 -16.11
CA LEU A 255 5.79 10.81 -17.44
C LEU A 255 4.79 11.86 -17.92
N CYS A 256 3.88 12.31 -17.05
CA CYS A 256 2.91 13.36 -17.36
C CYS A 256 3.59 14.70 -17.65
N GLY A 257 4.61 15.08 -16.86
CA GLY A 257 5.40 16.30 -17.07
C GLY A 257 6.16 16.28 -18.40
N LYS A 258 6.80 15.16 -18.72
CA LYS A 258 7.52 14.97 -20.00
C LYS A 258 6.60 15.11 -21.21
N ASN A 259 5.40 14.54 -21.16
CA ASN A 259 4.44 14.64 -22.26
C ASN A 259 3.87 16.04 -22.44
N ASN A 260 3.68 16.79 -21.36
CA ASN A 260 3.23 18.20 -21.44
C ASN A 260 4.27 19.10 -22.11
N LEU A 261 5.57 18.81 -21.99
CA LEU A 261 6.64 19.55 -22.65
C LEU A 261 6.76 19.27 -24.16
N LEU A 262 6.23 18.13 -24.63
CA LEU A 262 6.22 17.76 -26.05
C LEU A 262 5.05 18.36 -26.84
N HIS A 263 4.11 19.00 -26.16
CA HIS A 263 2.93 19.66 -26.74
C HIS A 263 2.99 21.20 -26.68
N ILE A 264 4.14 21.77 -26.28
CA ILE A 264 4.47 23.19 -26.37
C ILE A 264 5.46 23.40 -27.52
#